data_51db6df3ae1f13b31cfe731799b715ff
#
_entry.id   51db6df3ae1f13b31cfe731799b715ff
#
_cell.length_a   1.000
_cell.length_b   1.000
_cell.length_c   1.000
_cell.angle_alpha   90.00
_cell.angle_beta   90.00
_cell.angle_gamma   90.00
#
_symmetry.space_group_name_H-M   'P 1'
#
loop_
_entity.id
_entity.type
_entity.pdbx_description
1 polymer ?
#
loop_
_entity_poly.entity_id
_entity_poly.type
_entity_poly.pdbx_seq_one_letter_code
_entity_poly.pdbx_strand_id
1 'polypeptide(L)'
;VVAYNHMNQSFLCTLVAFNKDCADEVAKGIAMQVAAMSPVALDESKISDEDKAKELAAIIDKTKEDEVKKAIEVQLKKAGINPNHVDSDDHINSNITKGYITEEQGAQAREIIATVGESARQNLNATKIEMIAQGRLNKYYKEVCLLNQAYIDDSKVSVADYLKSIDKDLTVVDFKRYTLRAE
;
A
#
# COMPACT_ATOMS: atom_id res chain seq x y z
N VAL A 1 -16.40 17.36 -19.06
CA VAL A 1 -16.58 16.04 -18.40
C VAL A 1 -16.49 14.96 -19.45
N VAL A 2 -15.70 13.92 -19.16
CA VAL A 2 -15.54 12.77 -20.04
C VAL A 2 -16.03 11.52 -19.33
N ALA A 3 -16.79 10.68 -20.06
CA ALA A 3 -17.22 9.37 -19.61
C ALA A 3 -16.38 8.27 -20.27
N TYR A 4 -16.03 7.25 -19.52
CA TYR A 4 -15.36 6.05 -20.04
C TYR A 4 -16.08 4.80 -19.52
N ASN A 5 -16.40 3.90 -20.45
CA ASN A 5 -16.99 2.61 -20.15
C ASN A 5 -15.93 1.53 -20.45
N HIS A 6 -15.47 0.85 -19.40
CA HIS A 6 -14.36 -0.10 -19.51
C HIS A 6 -14.75 -1.33 -20.33
N MET A 7 -14.00 -1.61 -21.39
CA MET A 7 -14.19 -2.74 -22.33
C MET A 7 -15.60 -2.84 -22.94
N ASN A 8 -16.33 -1.73 -23.03
CA ASN A 8 -17.74 -1.71 -23.49
C ASN A 8 -18.67 -2.68 -22.73
N GLN A 9 -18.25 -3.10 -21.53
CA GLN A 9 -19.03 -3.92 -20.61
C GLN A 9 -19.55 -2.99 -19.51
N SER A 10 -20.84 -2.82 -19.40
CA SER A 10 -21.48 -1.89 -18.47
C SER A 10 -21.26 -2.19 -16.96
N PHE A 11 -20.15 -2.87 -16.61
CA PHE A 11 -19.80 -3.22 -15.23
C PHE A 11 -18.92 -2.18 -14.52
N LEU A 12 -18.20 -1.39 -15.28
CA LEU A 12 -17.29 -0.38 -14.77
C LEU A 12 -17.30 0.83 -15.67
N CYS A 13 -17.73 1.97 -15.13
CA CYS A 13 -17.65 3.24 -15.83
C CYS A 13 -17.05 4.33 -14.93
N THR A 14 -16.43 5.31 -15.57
CA THR A 14 -15.84 6.46 -14.90
C THR A 14 -16.29 7.75 -15.55
N LEU A 15 -16.41 8.79 -14.74
CA LEU A 15 -16.64 10.17 -15.15
C LEU A 15 -15.47 10.99 -14.61
N VAL A 16 -14.88 11.82 -15.45
CA VAL A 16 -13.78 12.72 -15.07
C VAL A 16 -14.10 14.13 -15.53
N ALA A 17 -14.04 15.07 -14.62
CA ALA A 17 -14.24 16.49 -14.87
C ALA A 17 -12.89 17.22 -14.85
N PHE A 18 -12.62 18.00 -15.89
CA PHE A 18 -11.44 18.85 -16.00
C PHE A 18 -11.81 20.32 -15.79
N ASN A 19 -10.85 21.13 -15.38
CA ASN A 19 -11.04 22.56 -15.21
C ASN A 19 -11.18 23.32 -16.53
N LYS A 20 -10.74 22.74 -17.63
CA LYS A 20 -10.85 23.28 -18.98
C LYS A 20 -10.89 22.15 -20.02
N ASP A 21 -11.18 22.49 -21.26
CA ASP A 21 -11.18 21.53 -22.36
C ASP A 21 -9.77 21.02 -22.65
N CYS A 22 -9.69 19.75 -23.00
CA CYS A 22 -8.48 19.06 -23.42
C CYS A 22 -8.78 18.07 -24.54
N ALA A 23 -7.74 17.57 -25.20
CA ALA A 23 -7.90 16.57 -26.26
C ALA A 23 -8.58 15.29 -25.73
N ASP A 24 -9.44 14.70 -26.53
CA ASP A 24 -10.19 13.48 -26.19
C ASP A 24 -9.28 12.33 -25.73
N GLU A 25 -8.11 12.18 -26.33
CA GLU A 25 -7.14 11.15 -25.99
C GLU A 25 -6.60 11.33 -24.56
N VAL A 26 -6.29 12.58 -24.19
CA VAL A 26 -5.84 12.92 -22.83
C VAL A 26 -6.96 12.63 -21.82
N ALA A 27 -8.17 13.09 -22.12
CA ALA A 27 -9.32 12.91 -21.25
C ALA A 27 -9.69 11.43 -21.06
N LYS A 28 -9.66 10.62 -22.13
CA LYS A 28 -9.87 9.17 -22.07
C LYS A 28 -8.76 8.45 -21.28
N GLY A 29 -7.49 8.85 -21.47
CA GLY A 29 -6.36 8.30 -20.74
C GLY A 29 -6.53 8.44 -19.22
N ILE A 30 -6.96 9.62 -18.76
CA ILE A 30 -7.23 9.84 -17.34
C ILE A 30 -8.47 9.06 -16.87
N ALA A 31 -9.52 8.96 -17.68
CA ALA A 31 -10.69 8.16 -17.32
C ALA A 31 -10.36 6.64 -17.22
N MET A 32 -9.46 6.15 -18.07
CA MET A 32 -8.88 4.80 -17.96
C MET A 32 -8.01 4.63 -16.71
N GLN A 33 -7.20 5.64 -16.35
CA GLN A 33 -6.46 5.69 -15.09
C GLN A 33 -7.38 5.48 -13.89
N VAL A 34 -8.48 6.24 -13.82
CA VAL A 34 -9.48 6.10 -12.74
C VAL A 34 -10.10 4.71 -12.71
N ALA A 35 -10.41 4.14 -13.88
CA ALA A 35 -10.96 2.79 -13.97
C ALA A 35 -9.97 1.72 -13.46
N ALA A 36 -8.72 1.80 -13.89
CA ALA A 36 -7.70 0.80 -13.61
C ALA A 36 -7.13 0.90 -12.18
N MET A 37 -6.87 2.12 -11.71
CA MET A 37 -6.15 2.35 -10.46
C MET A 37 -7.05 2.65 -9.26
N SER A 38 -8.36 2.76 -9.47
CA SER A 38 -9.37 2.92 -8.41
C SER A 38 -9.01 3.98 -7.34
N PRO A 39 -8.66 5.22 -7.72
CA PRO A 39 -8.30 6.23 -6.74
C PRO A 39 -9.48 6.54 -5.82
N VAL A 40 -9.20 6.84 -4.55
CA VAL A 40 -10.22 7.16 -3.54
C VAL A 40 -10.43 8.66 -3.39
N ALA A 41 -9.44 9.47 -3.75
CA ALA A 41 -9.49 10.92 -3.68
C ALA A 41 -8.77 11.57 -4.87
N LEU A 42 -9.06 12.84 -5.13
CA LEU A 42 -8.39 13.61 -6.16
C LEU A 42 -6.92 13.89 -5.78
N ASP A 43 -6.74 14.38 -4.57
CA ASP A 43 -5.46 14.64 -3.93
C ASP A 43 -5.61 14.50 -2.40
N GLU A 44 -4.52 14.67 -1.67
CA GLU A 44 -4.47 14.55 -0.21
C GLU A 44 -5.43 15.52 0.50
N SER A 45 -5.69 16.69 -0.06
CA SER A 45 -6.60 17.69 0.54
C SER A 45 -8.06 17.25 0.57
N LYS A 46 -8.41 16.26 -0.25
CA LYS A 46 -9.77 15.68 -0.34
C LYS A 46 -9.98 14.49 0.58
N ILE A 47 -8.95 14.07 1.31
CA ILE A 47 -9.06 13.05 2.36
C ILE A 47 -9.33 13.78 3.67
N SER A 48 -10.35 13.33 4.42
CA SER A 48 -10.68 13.94 5.71
C SER A 48 -9.56 13.75 6.73
N ASP A 49 -9.43 14.68 7.67
CA ASP A 49 -8.42 14.56 8.75
C ASP A 49 -8.65 13.31 9.61
N GLU A 50 -9.91 12.89 9.77
CA GLU A 50 -10.26 11.65 10.46
C GLU A 50 -9.73 10.41 9.72
N ASP A 51 -9.90 10.34 8.41
CA ASP A 51 -9.41 9.23 7.60
C ASP A 51 -7.89 9.21 7.52
N LYS A 52 -7.24 10.39 7.42
CA LYS A 52 -5.78 10.51 7.50
C LYS A 52 -5.25 9.99 8.85
N ALA A 53 -5.90 10.36 9.95
CA ALA A 53 -5.50 9.91 11.28
C ALA A 53 -5.69 8.39 11.46
N LYS A 54 -6.79 7.83 10.97
CA LYS A 54 -7.02 6.37 10.99
C LYS A 54 -5.96 5.61 10.19
N GLU A 55 -5.67 6.08 8.99
CA GLU A 55 -4.65 5.47 8.13
C GLU A 55 -3.26 5.55 8.77
N LEU A 56 -2.89 6.71 9.30
CA LEU A 56 -1.61 6.87 10.00
C LEU A 56 -1.50 5.93 11.21
N ALA A 57 -2.56 5.79 12.02
CA ALA A 57 -2.58 4.89 13.16
C ALA A 57 -2.38 3.43 12.73
N ALA A 58 -3.07 2.99 11.67
CA ALA A 58 -2.91 1.65 11.11
C ALA A 58 -1.49 1.41 10.58
N ILE A 59 -0.90 2.40 9.89
CA ILE A 59 0.47 2.35 9.40
C ILE A 59 1.47 2.27 10.56
N ILE A 60 1.27 3.04 11.64
CA ILE A 60 2.13 3.01 12.83
C ILE A 60 2.09 1.62 13.48
N ASP A 61 0.91 1.06 13.69
CA ASP A 61 0.75 -0.26 14.30
C ASP A 61 1.41 -1.34 13.45
N LYS A 62 1.18 -1.32 12.15
CA LYS A 62 1.86 -2.22 11.20
C LYS A 62 3.37 -2.05 11.21
N THR A 63 3.87 -0.82 11.33
CA THR A 63 5.31 -0.53 11.39
C THR A 63 5.93 -1.11 12.66
N LYS A 64 5.25 -1.00 13.81
CA LYS A 64 5.69 -1.62 15.07
C LYS A 64 5.79 -3.14 14.95
N GLU A 65 4.76 -3.78 14.38
CA GLU A 65 4.77 -5.22 14.14
C GLU A 65 5.94 -5.65 13.24
N ASP A 66 6.18 -4.92 12.14
CA ASP A 66 7.27 -5.21 11.22
C ASP A 66 8.65 -5.08 11.88
N GLU A 67 8.86 -4.08 12.74
CA GLU A 67 10.13 -3.91 13.47
C GLU A 67 10.35 -5.04 14.50
N VAL A 68 9.30 -5.47 15.20
CA VAL A 68 9.36 -6.65 16.09
C VAL A 68 9.68 -7.91 15.27
N LYS A 69 8.99 -8.12 14.15
CA LYS A 69 9.24 -9.26 13.26
C LYS A 69 10.68 -9.29 12.75
N LYS A 70 11.22 -8.16 12.33
CA LYS A 70 12.62 -8.04 11.90
C LYS A 70 13.61 -8.43 13.01
N ALA A 71 13.36 -8.00 14.26
CA ALA A 71 14.21 -8.35 15.38
C ALA A 71 14.22 -9.86 15.61
N ILE A 72 13.06 -10.51 15.57
CA ILE A 72 12.91 -11.96 15.67
C ILE A 72 13.67 -12.66 14.53
N GLU A 73 13.45 -12.24 13.27
CA GLU A 73 14.09 -12.83 12.09
C GLU A 73 15.62 -12.77 12.16
N VAL A 74 16.18 -11.67 12.65
CA VAL A 74 17.63 -11.50 12.84
C VAL A 74 18.17 -12.54 13.81
N GLN A 75 17.48 -12.78 14.94
CA GLN A 75 17.93 -13.74 15.94
C GLN A 75 17.75 -15.20 15.47
N LEU A 76 16.66 -15.50 14.78
CA LEU A 76 16.45 -16.81 14.14
C LEU A 76 17.58 -17.13 13.14
N LYS A 77 17.92 -16.19 12.28
CA LYS A 77 19.03 -16.35 11.34
C LYS A 77 20.37 -16.56 12.03
N LYS A 78 20.65 -15.85 13.13
CA LYS A 78 21.86 -16.06 13.95
C LYS A 78 21.90 -17.44 14.58
N ALA A 79 20.75 -18.00 14.92
CA ALA A 79 20.62 -19.36 15.43
C ALA A 79 20.65 -20.44 14.33
N GLY A 80 20.81 -20.05 13.06
CA GLY A 80 20.81 -20.98 11.93
C GLY A 80 19.41 -21.51 11.56
N ILE A 81 18.36 -20.85 12.00
CA ILE A 81 16.97 -21.23 11.73
C ILE A 81 16.41 -20.31 10.62
N ASN A 82 15.83 -20.93 9.59
CA ASN A 82 15.14 -20.16 8.55
C ASN A 82 13.81 -19.59 9.07
N PRO A 83 13.64 -18.27 9.14
CA PRO A 83 12.43 -17.66 9.67
C PRO A 83 11.13 -18.11 8.96
N ASN A 84 11.19 -18.42 7.67
CA ASN A 84 10.04 -18.90 6.91
C ASN A 84 9.56 -20.31 7.30
N HIS A 85 10.38 -21.07 8.01
CA HIS A 85 10.01 -22.40 8.51
C HIS A 85 9.34 -22.36 9.89
N VAL A 86 9.35 -21.19 10.54
CA VAL A 86 8.95 -21.03 11.93
C VAL A 86 8.07 -19.78 12.16
N ASP A 87 7.40 -19.32 11.12
CA ASP A 87 6.57 -18.11 11.14
C ASP A 87 5.24 -18.28 11.88
N SER A 88 4.84 -19.52 12.19
CA SER A 88 3.70 -19.86 13.03
C SER A 88 3.91 -21.20 13.71
N ASP A 89 3.17 -21.47 14.79
CA ASP A 89 3.21 -22.78 15.50
C ASP A 89 2.84 -23.94 14.57
N ASP A 90 1.87 -23.75 13.70
CA ASP A 90 1.46 -24.76 12.72
C ASP A 90 2.59 -25.06 11.74
N HIS A 91 3.31 -24.04 11.27
CA HIS A 91 4.48 -24.23 10.40
C HIS A 91 5.64 -24.91 11.14
N ILE A 92 5.90 -24.57 12.41
CA ILE A 92 6.91 -25.24 13.23
C ILE A 92 6.58 -26.73 13.31
N ASN A 93 5.36 -27.09 13.73
CA ASN A 93 4.93 -28.47 13.86
C ASN A 93 4.98 -29.24 12.53
N SER A 94 4.50 -28.63 11.46
CA SER A 94 4.52 -29.21 10.12
C SER A 94 5.94 -29.43 9.61
N ASN A 95 6.85 -28.48 9.86
CA ASN A 95 8.23 -28.57 9.38
C ASN A 95 9.08 -29.54 10.22
N ILE A 96 8.76 -29.74 11.49
CA ILE A 96 9.32 -30.84 12.30
C ILE A 96 8.88 -32.18 11.71
N THR A 97 7.59 -32.36 11.47
CA THR A 97 7.04 -33.61 10.91
C THR A 97 7.64 -33.93 9.53
N LYS A 98 7.89 -32.93 8.71
CA LYS A 98 8.49 -33.08 7.37
C LYS A 98 10.02 -33.22 7.41
N GLY A 99 10.65 -33.04 8.57
CA GLY A 99 12.11 -33.13 8.74
C GLY A 99 12.88 -31.93 8.19
N TYR A 100 12.21 -30.78 7.95
CA TYR A 100 12.89 -29.55 7.55
C TYR A 100 13.60 -28.84 8.70
N ILE A 101 13.11 -29.03 9.92
CA ILE A 101 13.72 -28.58 11.15
C ILE A 101 13.64 -29.70 12.20
N THR A 102 14.55 -29.67 13.16
CA THR A 102 14.52 -30.61 14.31
C THR A 102 13.56 -30.14 15.40
N GLU A 103 13.16 -31.04 16.31
CA GLU A 103 12.39 -30.65 17.50
C GLU A 103 13.11 -29.61 18.34
N GLU A 104 14.43 -29.75 18.47
CA GLU A 104 15.29 -28.79 19.19
C GLU A 104 15.26 -27.40 18.54
N GLN A 105 15.39 -27.35 17.20
CA GLN A 105 15.26 -26.09 16.45
C GLN A 105 13.87 -25.47 16.59
N GLY A 106 12.82 -26.28 16.60
CA GLY A 106 11.45 -25.84 16.84
C GLY A 106 11.26 -25.23 18.23
N ALA A 107 11.80 -25.88 19.28
CA ALA A 107 11.77 -25.37 20.64
C ALA A 107 12.56 -24.06 20.78
N GLN A 108 13.76 -24.01 20.21
CA GLN A 108 14.60 -22.80 20.18
C GLN A 108 13.91 -21.65 19.43
N ALA A 109 13.25 -21.93 18.32
CA ALA A 109 12.50 -20.91 17.57
C ALA A 109 11.36 -20.32 18.42
N ARG A 110 10.58 -21.13 19.11
CA ARG A 110 9.52 -20.66 20.01
C ARG A 110 10.06 -19.77 21.13
N GLU A 111 11.18 -20.14 21.73
CA GLU A 111 11.83 -19.35 22.75
C GLU A 111 12.30 -18.00 22.20
N ILE A 112 12.95 -17.97 21.05
CA ILE A 112 13.39 -16.74 20.38
C ILE A 112 12.19 -15.86 20.05
N ILE A 113 11.14 -16.40 19.47
CA ILE A 113 9.94 -15.65 19.11
C ILE A 113 9.31 -15.00 20.34
N ALA A 114 9.19 -15.73 21.45
CA ALA A 114 8.61 -15.21 22.67
C ALA A 114 9.50 -14.14 23.34
N THR A 115 10.76 -14.46 23.59
CA THR A 115 11.67 -13.58 24.37
C THR A 115 12.11 -12.35 23.59
N VAL A 116 12.54 -12.54 22.34
CA VAL A 116 12.96 -11.43 21.49
C VAL A 116 11.76 -10.57 21.07
N GLY A 117 10.62 -11.20 20.78
CA GLY A 117 9.39 -10.48 20.47
C GLY A 117 8.95 -9.57 21.60
N GLU A 118 8.94 -10.04 22.84
CA GLU A 118 8.61 -9.23 24.02
C GLU A 118 9.62 -8.09 24.24
N SER A 119 10.92 -8.41 24.22
CA SER A 119 11.98 -7.41 24.36
C SER A 119 11.91 -6.33 23.25
N ALA A 120 11.66 -6.73 22.01
CA ALA A 120 11.55 -5.80 20.90
C ALA A 120 10.35 -4.86 21.04
N ARG A 121 9.18 -5.36 21.50
CA ARG A 121 8.00 -4.52 21.77
C ARG A 121 8.27 -3.46 22.82
N GLN A 122 8.98 -3.83 23.89
CA GLN A 122 9.32 -2.90 24.99
C GLN A 122 10.36 -1.85 24.57
N ASN A 123 11.21 -2.14 23.59
CA ASN A 123 12.32 -1.29 23.17
C ASN A 123 12.13 -0.66 21.78
N LEU A 124 10.88 -0.49 21.33
CA LEU A 124 10.59 0.19 20.06
C LEU A 124 11.07 1.65 20.10
N ASN A 125 11.77 2.07 19.07
CA ASN A 125 12.20 3.47 18.91
C ASN A 125 11.08 4.29 18.26
N ALA A 126 10.39 5.13 19.06
CA ALA A 126 9.27 5.95 18.60
C ALA A 126 9.62 6.83 17.41
N THR A 127 10.76 7.53 17.46
CA THR A 127 11.20 8.41 16.36
C THR A 127 11.42 7.63 15.06
N LYS A 128 12.05 6.45 15.15
CA LYS A 128 12.23 5.57 13.97
C LYS A 128 10.89 5.10 13.41
N ILE A 129 9.97 4.70 14.28
CA ILE A 129 8.60 4.29 13.88
C ILE A 129 7.88 5.42 13.15
N GLU A 130 7.91 6.63 13.68
CA GLU A 130 7.27 7.80 13.06
C GLU A 130 7.87 8.12 11.70
N MET A 131 9.20 8.09 11.56
CA MET A 131 9.87 8.33 10.27
C MET A 131 9.47 7.31 9.21
N ILE A 132 9.43 6.02 9.57
CA ILE A 132 9.02 4.94 8.66
C ILE A 132 7.53 5.09 8.33
N ALA A 133 6.69 5.35 9.31
CA ALA A 133 5.25 5.53 9.13
C ALA A 133 4.93 6.72 8.22
N GLN A 134 5.64 7.84 8.37
CA GLN A 134 5.48 9.00 7.49
C GLN A 134 5.86 8.68 6.04
N GLY A 135 6.95 7.93 5.83
CA GLY A 135 7.33 7.46 4.49
C GLY A 135 6.27 6.54 3.87
N ARG A 136 5.69 5.64 4.65
CA ARG A 136 4.60 4.76 4.22
C ARG A 136 3.32 5.53 3.93
N LEU A 137 2.98 6.53 4.72
CA LEU A 137 1.83 7.40 4.50
C LEU A 137 1.97 8.19 3.19
N ASN A 138 3.15 8.74 2.91
CA ASN A 138 3.42 9.42 1.65
C ASN A 138 3.29 8.48 0.43
N LYS A 139 3.72 7.22 0.59
CA LYS A 139 3.51 6.19 -0.44
C LYS A 139 2.03 5.88 -0.61
N TYR A 140 1.27 5.75 0.48
CA TYR A 140 -0.17 5.55 0.45
C TYR A 140 -0.87 6.65 -0.37
N TYR A 141 -0.56 7.94 -0.13
CA TYR A 141 -1.14 9.02 -0.92
C TYR A 141 -0.81 8.93 -2.41
N LYS A 142 0.40 8.49 -2.78
CA LYS A 142 0.77 8.24 -4.18
C LYS A 142 -0.02 7.09 -4.82
N GLU A 143 -0.52 6.16 -4.03
CA GLU A 143 -1.30 5.02 -4.53
C GLU A 143 -2.79 5.35 -4.64
N VAL A 144 -3.34 6.13 -3.72
CA VAL A 144 -4.80 6.35 -3.61
C VAL A 144 -5.30 7.69 -4.14
N CYS A 145 -4.43 8.68 -4.31
CA CYS A 145 -4.81 9.99 -4.85
C CYS A 145 -4.55 10.05 -6.36
N LEU A 146 -5.58 10.32 -7.14
CA LEU A 146 -5.52 10.33 -8.61
C LEU A 146 -4.36 11.17 -9.15
N LEU A 147 -4.22 12.41 -8.69
CA LEU A 147 -3.19 13.32 -9.17
C LEU A 147 -1.76 12.90 -8.78
N ASN A 148 -1.62 12.10 -7.74
CA ASN A 148 -0.33 11.61 -7.22
C ASN A 148 0.06 10.24 -7.80
N GLN A 149 -0.90 9.49 -8.36
CA GLN A 149 -0.64 8.18 -8.97
C GLN A 149 0.33 8.30 -10.14
N ALA A 150 1.16 7.28 -10.34
CA ALA A 150 1.92 7.13 -11.57
C ALA A 150 0.95 6.98 -12.77
N TYR A 151 1.20 7.70 -13.85
CA TYR A 151 0.36 7.64 -15.06
C TYR A 151 0.49 6.25 -15.71
N ILE A 152 -0.63 5.66 -16.11
CA ILE A 152 -0.68 4.27 -16.60
C ILE A 152 0.18 4.03 -17.85
N ASP A 153 0.31 5.03 -18.74
CA ASP A 153 1.08 4.91 -19.98
C ASP A 153 2.55 5.36 -19.81
N ASP A 154 2.86 6.07 -18.72
CA ASP A 154 4.23 6.46 -18.37
C ASP A 154 4.39 6.52 -16.84
N SER A 155 4.83 5.43 -16.25
CA SER A 155 5.01 5.30 -14.81
C SER A 155 6.11 6.20 -14.19
N LYS A 156 6.86 6.93 -15.00
CA LYS A 156 7.90 7.87 -14.54
C LYS A 156 7.33 9.22 -14.14
N VAL A 157 6.13 9.54 -14.57
CA VAL A 157 5.45 10.81 -14.26
C VAL A 157 4.17 10.55 -13.46
N SER A 158 3.79 11.50 -12.63
CA SER A 158 2.47 11.48 -11.98
C SER A 158 1.39 11.92 -12.96
N VAL A 159 0.12 11.59 -12.66
CA VAL A 159 -1.03 12.11 -13.43
C VAL A 159 -1.00 13.63 -13.47
N ALA A 160 -0.69 14.30 -12.35
CA ALA A 160 -0.59 15.76 -12.30
C ALA A 160 0.52 16.29 -13.23
N ASP A 161 1.69 15.67 -13.24
CA ASP A 161 2.82 16.09 -14.07
C ASP A 161 2.53 15.82 -15.55
N TYR A 162 1.89 14.69 -15.87
CA TYR A 162 1.43 14.40 -17.21
C TYR A 162 0.48 15.49 -17.74
N LEU A 163 -0.55 15.84 -16.98
CA LEU A 163 -1.50 16.90 -17.35
C LEU A 163 -0.80 18.25 -17.54
N LYS A 164 0.10 18.64 -16.64
CA LYS A 164 0.89 19.85 -16.74
C LYS A 164 1.81 19.87 -17.97
N SER A 165 2.26 18.73 -18.44
CA SER A 165 3.05 18.62 -19.68
C SER A 165 2.26 18.92 -20.92
N ILE A 166 0.93 18.69 -20.89
CA ILE A 166 0.00 19.04 -21.98
C ILE A 166 -0.34 20.53 -21.94
N ASP A 167 -0.74 21.01 -20.76
CA ASP A 167 -1.05 22.42 -20.51
C ASP A 167 -0.80 22.69 -19.01
N LYS A 168 0.01 23.70 -18.69
CA LYS A 168 0.43 24.04 -17.33
C LYS A 168 -0.72 24.23 -16.33
N ASP A 169 -1.89 24.65 -16.84
CA ASP A 169 -3.08 24.96 -16.04
C ASP A 169 -4.14 23.85 -16.10
N LEU A 170 -3.90 22.77 -16.86
CA LEU A 170 -4.83 21.66 -16.98
C LEU A 170 -4.76 20.76 -15.74
N THR A 171 -5.93 20.50 -15.14
CA THR A 171 -6.05 19.52 -14.04
C THR A 171 -7.42 18.89 -14.02
N VAL A 172 -7.52 17.76 -13.31
CA VAL A 172 -8.80 17.15 -12.95
C VAL A 172 -9.36 17.89 -11.73
N VAL A 173 -10.66 18.18 -11.74
CA VAL A 173 -11.35 18.84 -10.62
C VAL A 173 -12.28 17.91 -9.87
N ASP A 174 -12.78 16.85 -10.52
CA ASP A 174 -13.59 15.80 -9.87
C ASP A 174 -13.56 14.53 -10.73
N PHE A 175 -13.83 13.39 -10.08
CA PHE A 175 -14.07 12.13 -10.78
C PHE A 175 -15.07 11.26 -10.01
N LYS A 176 -15.71 10.34 -10.74
CA LYS A 176 -16.54 9.29 -10.18
C LYS A 176 -16.21 7.96 -10.84
N ARG A 177 -16.21 6.90 -10.05
CA ARG A 177 -16.04 5.52 -10.50
C ARG A 177 -17.22 4.69 -10.02
N TYR A 178 -17.89 4.02 -10.95
CA TYR A 178 -19.03 3.16 -10.67
C TYR A 178 -18.72 1.75 -11.13
N THR A 179 -18.88 0.79 -10.23
CA THR A 179 -18.73 -0.63 -10.54
C THR A 179 -19.94 -1.40 -10.05
N LEU A 180 -20.35 -2.41 -10.82
CA LEU A 180 -21.38 -3.38 -10.43
C LEU A 180 -20.78 -4.65 -9.81
N ARG A 181 -19.44 -4.74 -9.73
CA ARG A 181 -18.73 -5.84 -9.07
C ARG A 181 -18.47 -5.45 -7.61
N ALA A 182 -18.63 -6.42 -6.71
CA ALA A 182 -18.14 -6.27 -5.34
C ALA A 182 -16.61 -6.13 -5.38
N GLU A 183 -16.09 -5.13 -4.69
CA GLU A 183 -14.66 -4.87 -4.50
C GLU A 183 -14.19 -5.38 -3.14
#